data_4d6d5c4b144c6c8fd4938339eadebeda
#
_entry.id   4d6d5c4b144c6c8fd4938339eadebeda
#
_cell.length_a   1.000
_cell.length_b   1.000
_cell.length_c   1.000
_cell.angle_alpha   90.00
_cell.angle_beta   90.00
_cell.angle_gamma   90.00
#
_symmetry.space_group_name_H-M   'P 1'
#
loop_
_entity.id
_entity.type
_entity.pdbx_description
1 polymer ?
#
loop_
_entity_poly.entity_id
_entity_poly.type
_entity_poly.pdbx_seq_one_letter_code
_entity_poly.pdbx_strand_id
1 'polypeptide(L)'
;MGSLLRQCDGIPDGLLEARPEDLADLLGGPTLLHLPGRREQPLFVSSLLHGNETTGLLAVQDLLLQYRSKELPRALSVFIGNVEAARDGLRRLAGQPDYNRVWPGTDYADSPEKRMMAEVVEIMRQRQPFASVDVHNNTGINPHYACINRIDHQFMHLASMFSRTLVYFIRPAGVQSMAFAALCPALTVECGKVGQSAGEEHAREFLDACLHLSKIPDHPVAAHDVDLFHTVAIVHIPRAYSFGFGDSPVDICFIDDLDHLNFRELPPGTTLAHIDGIDDLPLEAIDEQGDEVSARYFLIEDSMLRTRRAVMPSMFTLDERVIRQDCLGYLMERYPLPD
;
A
#
# COMPACT_ATOMS: atom_id res chain seq x y z
N MET A 1 -3.30 11.43 28.34
CA MET A 1 -3.85 11.89 27.04
C MET A 1 -4.81 10.82 26.57
N GLY A 2 -6.03 11.18 26.11
CA GLY A 2 -6.97 10.21 25.56
C GLY A 2 -6.43 9.56 24.27
N SER A 3 -6.97 8.39 23.89
CA SER A 3 -6.67 7.73 22.61
C SER A 3 -7.11 8.62 21.47
N LEU A 4 -6.35 8.61 20.36
CA LEU A 4 -6.77 9.21 19.09
C LEU A 4 -7.86 8.37 18.41
N LEU A 5 -7.91 7.06 18.73
CA LEU A 5 -8.84 6.11 18.12
C LEU A 5 -10.27 6.34 18.62
N ARG A 6 -11.19 6.45 17.70
CA ARG A 6 -12.61 6.36 17.96
C ARG A 6 -13.11 4.97 17.60
N GLN A 7 -14.08 4.47 18.35
CA GLN A 7 -14.72 3.19 18.10
C GLN A 7 -16.23 3.38 17.97
N CYS A 8 -16.83 2.65 17.05
CA CYS A 8 -18.26 2.70 16.81
C CYS A 8 -18.80 1.30 16.47
N ASP A 9 -19.86 0.90 17.14
CA ASP A 9 -20.64 -0.29 16.78
C ASP A 9 -21.76 0.16 15.81
N GLY A 10 -21.63 -0.25 14.55
CA GLY A 10 -22.55 0.14 13.48
C GLY A 10 -21.96 1.21 12.54
N ILE A 11 -22.79 1.68 11.64
CA ILE A 11 -22.45 2.69 10.63
C ILE A 11 -22.88 4.06 11.14
N PRO A 12 -21.96 5.01 11.32
CA PRO A 12 -22.33 6.39 11.67
C PRO A 12 -23.28 7.00 10.64
N ASP A 13 -24.24 7.79 11.11
CA ASP A 13 -25.17 8.50 10.23
C ASP A 13 -24.41 9.40 9.25
N GLY A 14 -24.74 9.28 7.97
CA GLY A 14 -24.12 10.04 6.88
C GLY A 14 -22.80 9.47 6.35
N LEU A 15 -22.22 8.41 6.96
CA LEU A 15 -20.95 7.86 6.50
C LEU A 15 -21.02 7.32 5.06
N LEU A 16 -22.13 6.70 4.67
CA LEU A 16 -22.24 6.05 3.36
C LEU A 16 -22.31 7.04 2.18
N GLU A 17 -22.68 8.27 2.46
CA GLU A 17 -22.79 9.35 1.49
C GLU A 17 -21.70 10.44 1.67
N ALA A 18 -20.83 10.28 2.70
CA ALA A 18 -19.81 11.25 3.01
C ALA A 18 -18.69 11.25 1.96
N ARG A 19 -18.27 12.44 1.56
CA ARG A 19 -17.07 12.60 0.73
C ARG A 19 -15.82 12.47 1.63
N PRO A 20 -14.67 12.09 1.08
CA PRO A 20 -13.43 11.96 1.85
C PRO A 20 -13.08 13.22 2.66
N GLU A 21 -13.30 14.39 2.09
CA GLU A 21 -13.01 15.69 2.72
C GLU A 21 -13.92 16.02 3.92
N ASP A 22 -15.11 15.43 4.00
CA ASP A 22 -16.08 15.68 5.06
C ASP A 22 -15.89 14.75 6.27
N LEU A 23 -15.07 13.69 6.15
CA LEU A 23 -14.95 12.64 7.17
C LEU A 23 -14.36 13.13 8.50
N ALA A 24 -13.44 14.07 8.47
CA ALA A 24 -12.85 14.59 9.69
C ALA A 24 -13.89 15.27 10.58
N ASP A 25 -14.86 16.01 9.99
CA ASP A 25 -15.97 16.64 10.71
C ASP A 25 -17.01 15.61 11.13
N LEU A 26 -17.30 14.64 10.28
CA LEU A 26 -18.27 13.59 10.55
C LEU A 26 -17.83 12.64 11.66
N LEU A 27 -16.62 12.12 11.55
CA LEU A 27 -16.10 11.11 12.46
C LEU A 27 -15.34 11.72 13.64
N GLY A 28 -14.80 12.93 13.48
CA GLY A 28 -14.01 13.65 14.46
C GLY A 28 -12.64 13.04 14.73
N GLY A 29 -12.13 12.14 13.88
CA GLY A 29 -10.82 11.51 13.95
C GLY A 29 -10.77 10.09 13.39
N PRO A 30 -9.60 9.43 13.45
CA PRO A 30 -9.44 8.04 13.03
C PRO A 30 -10.43 7.13 13.74
N THR A 31 -11.16 6.31 12.98
CA THR A 31 -12.31 5.57 13.52
C THR A 31 -12.26 4.09 13.14
N LEU A 32 -12.51 3.22 14.11
CA LEU A 32 -12.65 1.78 13.94
C LEU A 32 -14.13 1.41 14.10
N LEU A 33 -14.76 0.95 13.03
CA LEU A 33 -16.14 0.53 12.98
C LEU A 33 -16.23 -0.99 13.15
N HIS A 34 -17.29 -1.46 13.83
CA HIS A 34 -17.59 -2.88 13.97
C HIS A 34 -19.02 -3.16 13.53
N LEU A 35 -19.16 -4.04 12.55
CA LEU A 35 -20.43 -4.45 11.99
C LEU A 35 -20.63 -5.95 12.21
N PRO A 36 -21.77 -6.38 12.78
CA PRO A 36 -22.06 -7.78 12.94
C PRO A 36 -22.33 -8.45 11.59
N GLY A 37 -22.14 -9.74 11.54
CA GLY A 37 -22.46 -10.56 10.36
C GLY A 37 -22.68 -12.01 10.74
N ARG A 38 -23.12 -12.81 9.78
CA ARG A 38 -23.48 -14.23 9.99
C ARG A 38 -22.33 -15.06 10.55
N ARG A 39 -21.08 -14.80 10.12
CA ARG A 39 -19.85 -15.37 10.68
C ARG A 39 -19.23 -14.35 11.61
N GLU A 40 -18.90 -14.74 12.83
CA GLU A 40 -18.46 -13.84 13.89
C GLU A 40 -17.03 -13.31 13.70
N GLN A 41 -16.12 -14.14 13.16
CA GLN A 41 -14.74 -13.72 12.90
C GLN A 41 -14.70 -12.65 11.80
N PRO A 42 -14.34 -11.40 12.10
CA PRO A 42 -14.47 -10.31 11.15
C PRO A 42 -13.44 -10.37 10.03
N LEU A 43 -13.84 -9.90 8.85
CA LEU A 43 -12.90 -9.33 7.90
C LEU A 43 -12.47 -7.97 8.45
N PHE A 44 -11.16 -7.73 8.58
CA PHE A 44 -10.64 -6.40 8.89
C PHE A 44 -10.24 -5.69 7.60
N VAL A 45 -10.68 -4.45 7.44
CA VAL A 45 -10.35 -3.59 6.30
C VAL A 45 -9.81 -2.28 6.81
N SER A 46 -8.65 -1.84 6.34
CA SER A 46 -8.14 -0.50 6.54
C SER A 46 -8.22 0.33 5.25
N SER A 47 -8.57 1.58 5.39
CA SER A 47 -8.64 2.55 4.31
C SER A 47 -8.18 3.93 4.78
N LEU A 48 -7.81 4.80 3.85
CA LEU A 48 -7.34 6.15 4.14
C LEU A 48 -6.17 6.18 5.14
N LEU A 49 -5.26 5.19 5.13
CA LEU A 49 -3.98 5.33 5.85
C LEU A 49 -3.19 6.51 5.25
N HIS A 50 -3.36 6.74 3.95
CA HIS A 50 -3.00 7.97 3.27
C HIS A 50 -4.28 8.72 2.88
N GLY A 51 -4.40 9.98 3.28
CA GLY A 51 -5.65 10.73 3.12
C GLY A 51 -6.03 11.00 1.66
N ASN A 52 -5.08 10.98 0.74
CA ASN A 52 -5.34 11.15 -0.69
C ASN A 52 -5.69 9.84 -1.43
N GLU A 53 -5.75 8.70 -0.74
CA GLU A 53 -6.04 7.38 -1.34
C GLU A 53 -7.46 6.94 -1.00
N THR A 54 -8.42 7.39 -1.80
CA THR A 54 -9.85 7.33 -1.46
C THR A 54 -10.57 6.06 -1.90
N THR A 55 -9.98 5.24 -2.76
CA THR A 55 -10.62 4.04 -3.33
C THR A 55 -11.12 3.07 -2.25
N GLY A 56 -10.34 2.84 -1.19
CA GLY A 56 -10.73 1.94 -0.10
C GLY A 56 -11.98 2.42 0.64
N LEU A 57 -12.10 3.73 0.88
CA LEU A 57 -13.30 4.31 1.49
C LEU A 57 -14.52 4.11 0.59
N LEU A 58 -14.41 4.50 -0.69
CA LEU A 58 -15.52 4.43 -1.66
C LEU A 58 -15.96 2.98 -1.87
N ALA A 59 -15.02 2.04 -1.98
CA ALA A 59 -15.33 0.61 -2.09
C ALA A 59 -16.07 0.08 -0.85
N VAL A 60 -15.70 0.50 0.36
CA VAL A 60 -16.39 0.12 1.60
C VAL A 60 -17.77 0.75 1.68
N GLN A 61 -17.93 2.02 1.31
CA GLN A 61 -19.24 2.70 1.28
C GLN A 61 -20.18 1.95 0.32
N ASP A 62 -19.76 1.66 -0.90
CA ASP A 62 -20.56 0.96 -1.90
C ASP A 62 -20.90 -0.47 -1.46
N LEU A 63 -19.94 -1.17 -0.86
CA LEU A 63 -20.17 -2.49 -0.26
C LEU A 63 -21.27 -2.42 0.80
N LEU A 64 -21.18 -1.49 1.73
CA LEU A 64 -22.16 -1.34 2.82
C LEU A 64 -23.52 -0.90 2.31
N LEU A 65 -23.60 -0.09 1.26
CA LEU A 65 -24.87 0.24 0.59
C LEU A 65 -25.58 -1.00 0.04
N GLN A 66 -24.83 -1.98 -0.52
CA GLN A 66 -25.40 -3.26 -1.00
C GLN A 66 -26.00 -4.10 0.13
N TYR A 67 -25.46 -3.96 1.35
CA TYR A 67 -25.92 -4.69 2.54
C TYR A 67 -26.84 -3.87 3.44
N ARG A 68 -27.29 -2.69 3.02
CA ARG A 68 -28.14 -1.81 3.85
C ARG A 68 -29.41 -2.47 4.40
N SER A 69 -29.96 -3.45 3.64
CA SER A 69 -31.18 -4.19 4.01
C SER A 69 -30.93 -5.70 4.18
N LYS A 70 -29.66 -6.12 4.25
CA LYS A 70 -29.28 -7.53 4.32
C LYS A 70 -28.23 -7.73 5.41
N GLU A 71 -28.23 -8.91 6.02
CA GLU A 71 -27.15 -9.29 6.93
C GLU A 71 -25.84 -9.50 6.17
N LEU A 72 -24.73 -8.98 6.70
CA LEU A 72 -23.42 -9.26 6.18
C LEU A 72 -23.09 -10.76 6.26
N PRO A 73 -22.50 -11.38 5.24
CA PRO A 73 -22.10 -12.79 5.27
C PRO A 73 -21.10 -13.11 6.39
N ARG A 74 -20.32 -12.11 6.81
CA ARG A 74 -19.32 -12.14 7.86
C ARG A 74 -19.28 -10.80 8.57
N ALA A 75 -18.95 -10.79 9.86
CA ALA A 75 -18.67 -9.56 10.58
C ALA A 75 -17.55 -8.76 9.86
N LEU A 76 -17.68 -7.44 9.86
CA LEU A 76 -16.75 -6.53 9.20
C LEU A 76 -16.25 -5.51 10.22
N SER A 77 -14.95 -5.35 10.31
CA SER A 77 -14.31 -4.26 11.06
C SER A 77 -13.58 -3.36 10.08
N VAL A 78 -13.90 -2.07 10.08
CA VAL A 78 -13.30 -1.09 9.16
C VAL A 78 -12.56 -0.03 9.95
N PHE A 79 -11.28 0.13 9.66
CA PHE A 79 -10.48 1.25 10.15
C PHE A 79 -10.38 2.33 9.08
N ILE A 80 -10.95 3.49 9.36
CA ILE A 80 -10.84 4.70 8.55
C ILE A 80 -9.76 5.55 9.21
N GLY A 81 -8.59 5.69 8.54
CA GLY A 81 -7.36 6.17 9.15
C GLY A 81 -7.24 7.70 9.15
N ASN A 82 -6.50 8.26 8.20
CA ASN A 82 -6.04 9.65 8.21
C ASN A 82 -7.07 10.62 7.63
N VAL A 83 -8.22 10.73 8.30
CA VAL A 83 -9.33 11.62 7.88
C VAL A 83 -8.94 13.10 7.86
N GLU A 84 -7.97 13.51 8.71
CA GLU A 84 -7.49 14.88 8.71
C GLU A 84 -6.70 15.21 7.43
N ALA A 85 -5.85 14.30 6.97
CA ALA A 85 -5.15 14.47 5.70
C ALA A 85 -6.09 14.32 4.51
N ALA A 86 -7.15 13.51 4.62
CA ALA A 86 -8.17 13.35 3.58
C ALA A 86 -8.95 14.65 3.33
N ARG A 87 -9.19 15.45 4.38
CA ARG A 87 -9.81 16.78 4.26
C ARG A 87 -9.08 17.66 3.23
N ASP A 88 -7.77 17.59 3.20
CA ASP A 88 -6.91 18.41 2.34
C ASP A 88 -6.43 17.67 1.08
N GLY A 89 -6.86 16.42 0.87
CA GLY A 89 -6.42 15.58 -0.23
C GLY A 89 -4.91 15.28 -0.19
N LEU A 90 -4.32 15.21 1.00
CA LEU A 90 -2.89 14.99 1.22
C LEU A 90 -2.62 13.55 1.63
N ARG A 91 -1.45 13.01 1.28
CA ARG A 91 -0.98 11.73 1.80
C ARG A 91 -0.94 11.75 3.33
N ARG A 92 -0.33 12.79 3.90
CA ARG A 92 -0.26 13.08 5.35
C ARG A 92 -0.05 14.57 5.57
N LEU A 93 -0.39 15.03 6.76
CA LEU A 93 -0.16 16.41 7.16
C LEU A 93 1.33 16.66 7.46
N ALA A 94 1.73 17.94 7.41
CA ALA A 94 3.08 18.34 7.79
C ALA A 94 3.37 17.98 9.25
N GLY A 95 4.48 17.29 9.50
CA GLY A 95 4.87 16.85 10.84
C GLY A 95 4.15 15.61 11.37
N GLN A 96 3.14 15.11 10.65
CA GLN A 96 2.45 13.86 10.98
C GLN A 96 3.30 12.66 10.50
N PRO A 97 3.42 11.57 11.28
CA PRO A 97 4.04 10.36 10.79
C PRO A 97 3.17 9.74 9.67
N ASP A 98 3.80 8.97 8.80
CA ASP A 98 3.06 8.17 7.83
C ASP A 98 2.29 7.06 8.56
N TYR A 99 0.95 7.03 8.39
CA TYR A 99 0.09 6.07 9.07
C TYR A 99 0.36 4.63 8.65
N ASN A 100 0.98 4.41 7.51
CA ASN A 100 1.42 3.08 7.07
C ASN A 100 2.92 2.81 7.31
N ARG A 101 3.51 3.48 8.32
CA ARG A 101 4.89 3.25 8.80
C ARG A 101 4.96 3.13 10.33
N VAL A 102 3.83 3.25 11.04
CA VAL A 102 3.79 3.30 12.51
C VAL A 102 3.00 2.16 13.15
N TRP A 103 2.71 1.11 12.41
CA TRP A 103 2.11 -0.12 12.95
C TRP A 103 3.12 -0.92 13.79
N PRO A 104 2.65 -1.83 14.66
CA PRO A 104 3.53 -2.71 15.44
C PRO A 104 4.61 -3.40 14.59
N GLY A 105 5.84 -3.42 15.08
CA GLY A 105 7.02 -3.87 14.33
C GLY A 105 7.84 -2.73 13.73
N THR A 106 7.40 -1.48 13.88
CA THR A 106 8.12 -0.29 13.44
C THR A 106 9.23 0.13 14.39
N ASP A 107 10.30 0.68 13.84
CA ASP A 107 11.38 1.34 14.58
C ASP A 107 11.11 2.85 14.80
N TYR A 108 9.97 3.37 14.34
CA TYR A 108 9.58 4.78 14.57
C TYR A 108 9.53 5.10 16.08
N ALA A 109 9.91 6.34 16.40
CA ALA A 109 9.78 6.85 17.76
C ALA A 109 8.34 6.77 18.27
N ASP A 110 8.16 6.74 19.59
CA ASP A 110 6.82 6.72 20.19
C ASP A 110 6.03 7.99 19.81
N SER A 111 4.81 7.78 19.36
CA SER A 111 3.89 8.84 18.96
C SER A 111 2.45 8.46 19.28
N PRO A 112 1.52 9.42 19.34
CA PRO A 112 0.10 9.12 19.51
C PRO A 112 -0.42 8.15 18.44
N GLU A 113 0.01 8.31 17.19
CA GLU A 113 -0.39 7.48 16.06
C GLU A 113 0.14 6.05 16.18
N LYS A 114 1.41 5.89 16.59
CA LYS A 114 1.99 4.55 16.86
C LYS A 114 1.20 3.81 17.95
N ARG A 115 0.82 4.52 19.02
CA ARG A 115 0.00 3.94 20.10
C ARG A 115 -1.41 3.58 19.60
N MET A 116 -2.01 4.42 18.76
CA MET A 116 -3.31 4.15 18.14
C MET A 116 -3.27 2.89 17.27
N MET A 117 -2.25 2.71 16.40
CA MET A 117 -2.13 1.52 15.57
C MET A 117 -1.93 0.25 16.43
N ALA A 118 -1.18 0.35 17.53
CA ALA A 118 -1.04 -0.75 18.47
C ALA A 118 -2.37 -1.09 19.17
N GLU A 119 -3.19 -0.09 19.49
CA GLU A 119 -4.53 -0.26 20.05
C GLU A 119 -5.46 -0.96 19.05
N VAL A 120 -5.46 -0.56 17.78
CA VAL A 120 -6.24 -1.23 16.71
C VAL A 120 -5.86 -2.70 16.60
N VAL A 121 -4.57 -3.03 16.57
CA VAL A 121 -4.10 -4.42 16.50
C VAL A 121 -4.55 -5.22 17.71
N GLU A 122 -4.50 -4.64 18.92
CA GLU A 122 -4.92 -5.35 20.15
C GLU A 122 -6.44 -5.61 20.18
N ILE A 123 -7.24 -4.62 19.78
CA ILE A 123 -8.70 -4.79 19.62
C ILE A 123 -9.01 -5.92 18.63
N MET A 124 -8.32 -5.92 17.49
CA MET A 124 -8.55 -6.94 16.47
C MET A 124 -8.02 -8.31 16.88
N ARG A 125 -6.93 -8.39 17.65
CA ARG A 125 -6.46 -9.66 18.23
C ARG A 125 -7.53 -10.31 19.09
N GLN A 126 -8.24 -9.53 19.91
CA GLN A 126 -9.33 -10.03 20.75
C GLN A 126 -10.55 -10.49 19.92
N ARG A 127 -10.77 -9.89 18.75
CA ARG A 127 -11.85 -10.24 17.82
C ARG A 127 -11.51 -11.40 16.88
N GLN A 128 -10.26 -11.87 16.85
CA GLN A 128 -9.78 -12.99 16.03
C GLN A 128 -10.14 -12.83 14.55
N PRO A 129 -9.54 -11.86 13.84
CA PRO A 129 -9.91 -11.56 12.45
C PRO A 129 -9.68 -12.76 11.54
N PHE A 130 -10.63 -13.01 10.63
CA PHE A 130 -10.55 -14.04 9.60
C PHE A 130 -9.45 -13.73 8.57
N ALA A 131 -9.39 -12.48 8.15
CA ALA A 131 -8.41 -11.95 7.22
C ALA A 131 -8.30 -10.43 7.39
N SER A 132 -7.23 -9.85 6.87
CA SER A 132 -6.99 -8.41 6.88
C SER A 132 -6.66 -7.91 5.47
N VAL A 133 -7.31 -6.83 5.05
CA VAL A 133 -7.09 -6.15 3.77
C VAL A 133 -6.81 -4.67 4.01
N ASP A 134 -5.65 -4.22 3.56
CA ASP A 134 -5.27 -2.80 3.54
C ASP A 134 -5.42 -2.26 2.12
N VAL A 135 -6.30 -1.28 1.91
CA VAL A 135 -6.66 -0.80 0.57
C VAL A 135 -5.95 0.50 0.27
N HIS A 136 -5.13 0.49 -0.78
CA HIS A 136 -4.29 1.60 -1.22
C HIS A 136 -4.49 1.97 -2.68
N ASN A 137 -3.94 3.12 -3.04
CA ASN A 137 -3.80 3.60 -4.41
C ASN A 137 -2.35 3.95 -4.72
N ASN A 138 -2.03 3.97 -6.01
CA ASN A 138 -0.76 4.47 -6.51
C ASN A 138 -0.90 5.87 -7.10
N THR A 139 0.17 6.64 -7.07
CA THR A 139 0.27 7.93 -7.77
C THR A 139 0.81 7.78 -9.19
N GLY A 140 1.65 6.76 -9.45
CA GLY A 140 2.14 6.38 -10.77
C GLY A 140 1.25 5.36 -11.47
N ILE A 141 1.58 5.03 -12.71
CA ILE A 141 0.88 4.01 -13.51
C ILE A 141 1.34 2.62 -13.06
N ASN A 142 0.49 1.94 -12.31
CA ASN A 142 0.71 0.56 -11.87
C ASN A 142 -0.55 -0.27 -12.22
N PRO A 143 -0.43 -1.58 -12.46
CA PRO A 143 -1.59 -2.46 -12.54
C PRO A 143 -2.27 -2.58 -11.16
N HIS A 144 -3.42 -3.25 -11.09
CA HIS A 144 -3.93 -3.74 -9.82
C HIS A 144 -3.08 -4.94 -9.38
N TYR A 145 -2.55 -4.91 -8.16
CA TYR A 145 -1.74 -6.00 -7.61
C TYR A 145 -1.92 -6.13 -6.09
N ALA A 146 -1.56 -7.27 -5.55
CA ALA A 146 -1.64 -7.52 -4.12
C ALA A 146 -0.25 -7.71 -3.53
N CYS A 147 -0.01 -7.12 -2.35
CA CYS A 147 1.22 -7.26 -1.61
C CYS A 147 1.04 -8.19 -0.42
N ILE A 148 1.97 -9.10 -0.21
CA ILE A 148 2.01 -10.03 0.91
C ILE A 148 3.35 -9.93 1.65
N ASN A 149 3.33 -10.23 2.95
CA ASN A 149 4.53 -10.18 3.80
C ASN A 149 4.99 -11.57 4.25
N ARG A 150 4.29 -12.61 3.81
CA ARG A 150 4.63 -14.01 4.06
C ARG A 150 4.33 -14.83 2.82
N ILE A 151 5.27 -15.68 2.42
CA ILE A 151 5.06 -16.67 1.37
C ILE A 151 4.43 -17.88 2.05
N ASP A 152 3.11 -17.84 2.16
CA ASP A 152 2.26 -18.82 2.83
C ASP A 152 1.03 -19.08 1.96
N HIS A 153 0.51 -20.31 1.97
CA HIS A 153 -0.58 -20.70 1.07
C HIS A 153 -1.83 -19.84 1.27
N GLN A 154 -2.22 -19.58 2.51
CA GLN A 154 -3.43 -18.79 2.77
C GLN A 154 -3.27 -17.32 2.34
N PHE A 155 -2.08 -16.74 2.54
CA PHE A 155 -1.76 -15.37 2.08
C PHE A 155 -1.82 -15.30 0.55
N MET A 156 -1.22 -16.28 -0.12
CA MET A 156 -1.20 -16.32 -1.60
C MET A 156 -2.59 -16.57 -2.18
N HIS A 157 -3.40 -17.48 -1.60
CA HIS A 157 -4.78 -17.69 -2.05
C HIS A 157 -5.63 -16.45 -1.87
N LEU A 158 -5.52 -15.76 -0.72
CA LEU A 158 -6.27 -14.53 -0.50
C LEU A 158 -5.85 -13.44 -1.50
N ALA A 159 -4.54 -13.27 -1.72
CA ALA A 159 -3.99 -12.28 -2.64
C ALA A 159 -4.36 -12.58 -4.11
N SER A 160 -4.34 -13.85 -4.53
CA SER A 160 -4.67 -14.25 -5.90
C SER A 160 -6.15 -14.01 -6.27
N MET A 161 -7.04 -13.86 -5.29
CA MET A 161 -8.41 -13.43 -5.53
C MET A 161 -8.51 -11.98 -6.00
N PHE A 162 -7.54 -11.14 -5.62
CA PHE A 162 -7.47 -9.75 -6.07
C PHE A 162 -6.74 -9.62 -7.39
N SER A 163 -5.57 -10.25 -7.53
CA SER A 163 -4.74 -10.16 -8.74
C SER A 163 -3.85 -11.38 -8.90
N ARG A 164 -3.54 -11.71 -10.16
CA ARG A 164 -2.44 -12.66 -10.47
C ARG A 164 -1.08 -12.12 -10.09
N THR A 165 -0.92 -10.79 -10.12
CA THR A 165 0.33 -10.12 -9.81
C THR A 165 0.45 -9.94 -8.30
N LEU A 166 1.38 -10.67 -7.69
CA LEU A 166 1.65 -10.63 -6.28
C LEU A 166 3.04 -10.06 -6.02
N VAL A 167 3.17 -9.21 -5.02
CA VAL A 167 4.45 -8.65 -4.59
C VAL A 167 4.72 -9.06 -3.14
N TYR A 168 5.79 -9.82 -2.94
CA TYR A 168 6.29 -10.12 -1.62
C TYR A 168 7.28 -9.05 -1.17
N PHE A 169 7.12 -8.56 0.06
CA PHE A 169 8.06 -7.60 0.65
C PHE A 169 8.15 -7.74 2.17
N ILE A 170 9.30 -7.40 2.73
CA ILE A 170 9.54 -7.32 4.18
C ILE A 170 10.03 -5.94 4.62
N ARG A 171 10.23 -5.04 3.68
CA ARG A 171 10.54 -3.62 3.89
C ARG A 171 9.66 -2.76 2.96
N PRO A 172 9.19 -1.57 3.41
CA PRO A 172 9.43 -0.94 4.72
C PRO A 172 8.70 -1.66 5.87
N ALA A 173 9.27 -1.61 7.08
CA ALA A 173 8.61 -2.11 8.29
C ALA A 173 7.51 -1.14 8.77
N GLY A 174 6.66 -1.62 9.69
CA GLY A 174 5.64 -0.79 10.32
C GLY A 174 4.43 -0.53 9.44
N VAL A 175 4.16 -1.40 8.45
CA VAL A 175 2.95 -1.37 7.62
C VAL A 175 1.85 -2.23 8.24
N GLN A 176 0.61 -1.92 7.90
CA GLN A 176 -0.59 -2.56 8.42
C GLN A 176 -0.59 -4.08 8.18
N SER A 177 -0.37 -4.51 6.95
CA SER A 177 -0.40 -5.91 6.57
C SER A 177 0.64 -6.76 7.32
N MET A 178 1.84 -6.23 7.62
CA MET A 178 2.84 -6.92 8.45
C MET A 178 2.36 -7.10 9.89
N ALA A 179 1.75 -6.08 10.48
CA ALA A 179 1.25 -6.15 11.85
C ALA A 179 0.14 -7.19 11.98
N PHE A 180 -0.74 -7.28 10.98
CA PHE A 180 -1.82 -8.26 10.94
C PHE A 180 -1.39 -9.66 10.50
N ALA A 181 -0.29 -9.81 9.79
CA ALA A 181 0.25 -11.12 9.41
C ALA A 181 0.58 -12.04 10.60
N ALA A 182 0.69 -11.48 11.82
CA ALA A 182 0.81 -12.25 13.05
C ALA A 182 -0.54 -12.76 13.59
N LEU A 183 -1.68 -12.27 13.09
CA LEU A 183 -3.02 -12.58 13.57
C LEU A 183 -3.81 -13.45 12.58
N CYS A 184 -3.70 -13.16 11.29
CA CYS A 184 -4.48 -13.78 10.21
C CYS A 184 -3.77 -13.60 8.86
N PRO A 185 -4.23 -14.26 7.78
CA PRO A 185 -3.83 -13.90 6.43
C PRO A 185 -4.11 -12.43 6.17
N ALA A 186 -3.07 -11.68 5.79
CA ALA A 186 -3.10 -10.23 5.66
C ALA A 186 -2.40 -9.81 4.38
N LEU A 187 -2.95 -8.81 3.71
CA LEU A 187 -2.39 -8.27 2.48
C LEU A 187 -2.72 -6.79 2.31
N THR A 188 -1.94 -6.14 1.47
CA THR A 188 -2.26 -4.82 0.93
C THR A 188 -2.71 -4.98 -0.53
N VAL A 189 -3.77 -4.29 -0.92
CA VAL A 189 -4.22 -4.23 -2.31
C VAL A 189 -3.99 -2.84 -2.88
N GLU A 190 -3.39 -2.81 -4.07
CA GLU A 190 -3.07 -1.60 -4.79
C GLU A 190 -4.04 -1.45 -5.97
N CYS A 191 -4.93 -0.48 -5.88
CA CYS A 191 -6.10 -0.34 -6.73
C CYS A 191 -5.90 0.64 -7.91
N GLY A 192 -4.66 0.84 -8.34
CA GLY A 192 -4.34 1.82 -9.40
C GLY A 192 -4.45 3.27 -8.92
N LYS A 193 -4.60 4.20 -9.86
CA LYS A 193 -4.69 5.64 -9.54
C LYS A 193 -6.03 5.99 -8.91
N VAL A 194 -6.01 6.95 -7.98
CA VAL A 194 -7.22 7.51 -7.36
C VAL A 194 -8.17 8.09 -8.43
N GLY A 195 -9.47 7.95 -8.20
CA GLY A 195 -10.52 8.47 -9.08
C GLY A 195 -10.80 7.59 -10.31
N GLN A 196 -10.26 6.38 -10.34
CA GLN A 196 -10.58 5.40 -11.37
C GLN A 196 -11.67 4.44 -10.85
N SER A 197 -12.88 4.54 -11.39
CA SER A 197 -14.04 3.72 -10.99
C SER A 197 -13.76 2.22 -11.11
N ALA A 198 -12.94 1.79 -12.06
CA ALA A 198 -12.53 0.39 -12.20
C ALA A 198 -11.76 -0.13 -10.96
N GLY A 199 -10.93 0.73 -10.32
CA GLY A 199 -10.24 0.38 -9.09
C GLY A 199 -11.19 0.28 -7.89
N GLU A 200 -12.16 1.18 -7.82
CA GLU A 200 -13.20 1.18 -6.77
C GLU A 200 -14.09 -0.06 -6.87
N GLU A 201 -14.56 -0.39 -8.08
CA GLU A 201 -15.39 -1.58 -8.33
C GLU A 201 -14.62 -2.86 -8.04
N HIS A 202 -13.37 -2.96 -8.49
CA HIS A 202 -12.52 -4.12 -8.25
C HIS A 202 -12.25 -4.35 -6.75
N ALA A 203 -11.95 -3.27 -6.00
CA ALA A 203 -11.78 -3.35 -4.55
C ALA A 203 -13.07 -3.79 -3.85
N ARG A 204 -14.23 -3.21 -4.23
CA ARG A 204 -15.54 -3.59 -3.69
C ARG A 204 -15.86 -5.07 -3.93
N GLU A 205 -15.67 -5.56 -5.16
CA GLU A 205 -15.93 -6.96 -5.52
C GLU A 205 -15.02 -7.92 -4.77
N PHE A 206 -13.75 -7.56 -4.62
CA PHE A 206 -12.80 -8.34 -3.83
C PHE A 206 -13.21 -8.40 -2.35
N LEU A 207 -13.58 -7.27 -1.73
CA LEU A 207 -14.02 -7.24 -0.34
C LEU A 207 -15.31 -8.05 -0.15
N ASP A 208 -16.25 -7.95 -1.08
CA ASP A 208 -17.48 -8.75 -1.05
C ASP A 208 -17.17 -10.27 -1.15
N ALA A 209 -16.28 -10.65 -2.07
CA ALA A 209 -15.83 -12.03 -2.18
C ALA A 209 -15.18 -12.54 -0.87
N CYS A 210 -14.36 -11.72 -0.20
CA CYS A 210 -13.76 -12.05 1.08
C CYS A 210 -14.81 -12.28 2.19
N LEU A 211 -15.89 -11.48 2.23
CA LEU A 211 -16.98 -11.68 3.18
C LEU A 211 -17.67 -13.03 3.00
N HIS A 212 -17.75 -13.52 1.76
CA HIS A 212 -18.43 -14.79 1.43
C HIS A 212 -17.55 -16.02 1.67
N LEU A 213 -16.23 -15.91 1.77
CA LEU A 213 -15.35 -17.05 2.01
C LEU A 213 -15.75 -17.81 3.29
N SER A 214 -15.88 -19.12 3.20
CA SER A 214 -16.03 -19.97 4.38
C SER A 214 -14.70 -20.24 5.06
N LYS A 215 -13.66 -20.45 4.27
CA LYS A 215 -12.26 -20.65 4.67
C LYS A 215 -11.33 -20.18 3.56
N ILE A 216 -10.11 -19.85 3.90
CA ILE A 216 -9.01 -19.62 2.94
C ILE A 216 -8.31 -20.97 2.77
N PRO A 217 -8.03 -21.44 1.53
CA PRO A 217 -7.31 -22.69 1.30
C PRO A 217 -5.90 -22.64 1.90
N ASP A 218 -5.41 -23.76 2.40
CA ASP A 218 -4.08 -23.93 3.03
C ASP A 218 -3.17 -24.89 2.23
N HIS A 219 -3.50 -25.15 0.98
CA HIS A 219 -2.68 -25.91 0.04
C HIS A 219 -1.93 -24.97 -0.93
N PRO A 220 -0.88 -25.43 -1.63
CA PRO A 220 -0.16 -24.61 -2.61
C PRO A 220 -1.08 -23.98 -3.66
N VAL A 221 -0.81 -22.72 -4.01
CA VAL A 221 -1.34 -22.07 -5.21
C VAL A 221 -0.56 -22.64 -6.40
N ALA A 222 -1.24 -22.95 -7.49
CA ALA A 222 -0.56 -23.45 -8.68
C ALA A 222 0.35 -22.35 -9.27
N ALA A 223 1.60 -22.71 -9.59
CA ALA A 223 2.61 -21.74 -10.03
C ALA A 223 2.18 -20.93 -11.27
N HIS A 224 1.32 -21.50 -12.13
CA HIS A 224 0.79 -20.81 -13.32
C HIS A 224 -0.37 -19.85 -13.03
N ASP A 225 -0.95 -19.85 -11.82
CA ASP A 225 -2.07 -18.98 -11.45
C ASP A 225 -1.62 -17.62 -10.96
N VAL A 226 -0.36 -17.48 -10.55
CA VAL A 226 0.18 -16.24 -9.99
C VAL A 226 1.56 -15.90 -10.57
N ASP A 227 1.82 -14.61 -10.71
CA ASP A 227 3.13 -14.04 -10.97
C ASP A 227 3.63 -13.38 -9.68
N LEU A 228 4.57 -14.05 -8.98
CA LEU A 228 5.11 -13.56 -7.72
C LEU A 228 6.42 -12.80 -7.96
N PHE A 229 6.47 -11.58 -7.47
CA PHE A 229 7.65 -10.73 -7.46
C PHE A 229 8.10 -10.48 -6.04
N HIS A 230 9.39 -10.25 -5.84
CA HIS A 230 10.00 -9.92 -4.56
C HIS A 230 10.61 -8.53 -4.63
N THR A 231 10.22 -7.64 -3.73
CA THR A 231 10.84 -6.34 -3.57
C THR A 231 12.23 -6.50 -2.98
N VAL A 232 13.27 -6.15 -3.75
CA VAL A 232 14.68 -6.37 -3.40
C VAL A 232 15.40 -5.08 -3.00
N ALA A 233 14.86 -3.91 -3.32
CA ALA A 233 15.40 -2.62 -2.87
C ALA A 233 14.33 -1.51 -2.91
N ILE A 234 14.50 -0.52 -2.03
CA ILE A 234 13.76 0.74 -2.03
C ILE A 234 14.71 1.81 -2.58
N VAL A 235 14.25 2.61 -3.54
CA VAL A 235 15.07 3.64 -4.18
C VAL A 235 14.67 5.02 -3.70
N HIS A 236 15.63 5.76 -3.17
CA HIS A 236 15.46 7.14 -2.73
C HIS A 236 16.31 8.10 -3.57
N ILE A 237 15.89 9.37 -3.59
CA ILE A 237 16.69 10.47 -4.12
C ILE A 237 17.21 11.27 -2.94
N PRO A 238 18.54 11.26 -2.67
CA PRO A 238 19.13 12.06 -1.59
C PRO A 238 18.74 13.55 -1.71
N ARG A 239 18.51 14.19 -0.57
CA ARG A 239 18.06 15.60 -0.53
C ARG A 239 19.06 16.58 -1.12
N ALA A 240 20.31 16.17 -1.26
CA ALA A 240 21.38 16.97 -1.86
C ALA A 240 21.17 17.24 -3.34
N TYR A 241 20.38 16.40 -4.03
CA TYR A 241 20.16 16.52 -5.47
C TYR A 241 18.77 17.08 -5.77
N SER A 242 18.70 18.01 -6.72
CA SER A 242 17.47 18.40 -7.38
C SER A 242 17.09 17.37 -8.44
N PHE A 243 15.79 17.18 -8.66
CA PHE A 243 15.31 16.30 -9.71
C PHE A 243 14.04 16.87 -10.35
N GLY A 244 13.74 16.39 -11.54
CA GLY A 244 12.55 16.72 -12.30
C GLY A 244 12.39 15.76 -13.47
N PHE A 245 11.50 16.10 -14.39
CA PHE A 245 11.13 15.27 -15.52
C PHE A 245 11.24 16.09 -16.82
N GLY A 246 11.49 15.41 -17.94
CA GLY A 246 11.59 16.03 -19.25
C GLY A 246 12.83 16.93 -19.40
N ASP A 247 12.65 18.16 -19.87
CA ASP A 247 13.75 19.11 -20.13
C ASP A 247 14.03 20.03 -18.93
N SER A 248 13.84 19.56 -17.70
CA SER A 248 14.05 20.35 -16.49
C SER A 248 15.55 20.60 -16.22
N PRO A 249 15.98 21.85 -15.90
CA PRO A 249 17.36 22.16 -15.55
C PRO A 249 17.65 21.78 -14.09
N VAL A 250 17.86 20.50 -13.83
CA VAL A 250 18.05 19.89 -12.50
C VAL A 250 19.18 18.88 -12.54
N ASP A 251 19.68 18.47 -11.38
CA ASP A 251 20.77 17.50 -11.26
C ASP A 251 20.41 16.12 -11.87
N ILE A 252 19.16 15.69 -11.67
CA ILE A 252 18.64 14.42 -12.17
C ILE A 252 17.36 14.68 -12.98
N CYS A 253 17.46 14.61 -14.30
CA CYS A 253 16.34 14.80 -15.20
C CYS A 253 15.82 13.44 -15.67
N PHE A 254 14.79 12.92 -15.01
CA PHE A 254 14.15 11.64 -15.37
C PHE A 254 13.41 11.76 -16.71
N ILE A 255 13.27 10.61 -17.39
CA ILE A 255 12.42 10.49 -18.58
C ILE A 255 10.97 10.84 -18.26
N ASP A 256 10.24 11.40 -19.23
CA ASP A 256 8.85 11.87 -19.07
C ASP A 256 7.85 10.77 -18.75
N ASP A 257 8.16 9.55 -19.15
CA ASP A 257 7.32 8.37 -19.01
C ASP A 257 7.87 7.37 -17.96
N LEU A 258 8.58 7.87 -16.95
CA LEU A 258 9.19 7.04 -15.90
C LEU A 258 8.18 6.10 -15.24
N ASP A 259 6.96 6.56 -14.96
CA ASP A 259 5.91 5.74 -14.34
C ASP A 259 5.32 4.66 -15.28
N HIS A 260 5.55 4.75 -16.60
CA HIS A 260 5.23 3.69 -17.56
C HIS A 260 6.19 2.50 -17.50
N LEU A 261 7.32 2.63 -16.79
CA LEU A 261 8.26 1.52 -16.57
C LEU A 261 7.80 0.55 -15.47
N ASN A 262 6.84 0.94 -14.65
CA ASN A 262 6.31 0.09 -13.58
C ASN A 262 5.81 -1.24 -14.13
N PHE A 263 6.15 -2.32 -13.43
CA PHE A 263 5.81 -3.71 -13.79
C PHE A 263 6.27 -4.15 -15.18
N ARG A 264 7.34 -3.51 -15.70
CA ARG A 264 8.06 -3.97 -16.88
C ARG A 264 9.42 -4.53 -16.47
N GLU A 265 9.79 -5.68 -16.99
CA GLU A 265 11.13 -6.21 -16.82
C GLU A 265 12.10 -5.39 -17.68
N LEU A 266 12.84 -4.51 -17.04
CA LEU A 266 13.81 -3.64 -17.71
C LEU A 266 15.13 -4.40 -17.92
N PRO A 267 15.64 -4.48 -19.16
CA PRO A 267 16.95 -5.06 -19.41
C PRO A 267 18.08 -4.14 -18.87
N PRO A 268 19.29 -4.69 -18.67
CA PRO A 268 20.47 -3.86 -18.43
C PRO A 268 20.64 -2.79 -19.51
N GLY A 269 21.07 -1.58 -19.11
CA GLY A 269 21.26 -0.45 -20.04
C GLY A 269 20.01 0.40 -20.28
N THR A 270 18.86 0.07 -19.66
CA THR A 270 17.66 0.93 -19.76
C THR A 270 17.95 2.30 -19.14
N THR A 271 17.74 3.36 -19.91
CA THR A 271 17.90 4.74 -19.44
C THR A 271 16.73 5.15 -18.55
N LEU A 272 17.07 5.76 -17.40
CA LEU A 272 16.08 6.29 -16.45
C LEU A 272 16.12 7.82 -16.37
N ALA A 273 17.31 8.43 -16.49
CA ALA A 273 17.49 9.87 -16.37
C ALA A 273 18.74 10.35 -17.13
N HIS A 274 18.77 11.64 -17.44
CA HIS A 274 19.98 12.39 -17.74
C HIS A 274 20.53 12.99 -16.45
N ILE A 275 21.85 12.97 -16.28
CA ILE A 275 22.56 13.47 -15.10
C ILE A 275 23.43 14.65 -15.51
N ASP A 276 23.33 15.77 -14.80
CA ASP A 276 24.12 16.96 -15.07
C ASP A 276 25.14 17.19 -13.95
N GLY A 277 26.45 17.17 -14.32
CA GLY A 277 27.54 17.56 -13.44
C GLY A 277 27.77 16.68 -12.21
N ILE A 278 27.26 15.45 -12.20
CA ILE A 278 27.40 14.49 -11.08
C ILE A 278 28.21 13.27 -11.56
N ASP A 279 29.29 12.97 -10.84
CA ASP A 279 30.15 11.81 -11.13
C ASP A 279 29.73 10.55 -10.34
N ASP A 280 29.15 10.72 -9.15
CA ASP A 280 28.68 9.64 -8.28
C ASP A 280 27.21 9.31 -8.54
N LEU A 281 26.78 8.07 -8.20
CA LEU A 281 25.37 7.67 -8.34
C LEU A 281 24.46 8.56 -7.47
N PRO A 282 23.48 9.28 -8.07
CA PRO A 282 22.63 10.20 -7.34
C PRO A 282 21.35 9.54 -6.79
N LEU A 283 21.26 8.22 -6.83
CA LEU A 283 20.19 7.42 -6.23
C LEU A 283 20.77 6.59 -5.09
N GLU A 284 19.95 6.39 -4.07
CA GLU A 284 20.24 5.51 -2.95
C GLU A 284 19.24 4.34 -2.99
N ALA A 285 19.73 3.12 -3.29
CA ALA A 285 18.94 1.90 -3.23
C ALA A 285 19.32 1.13 -1.96
N ILE A 286 18.34 0.90 -1.10
CA ILE A 286 18.50 0.20 0.17
C ILE A 286 17.80 -1.15 0.08
N ASP A 287 18.52 -2.23 0.35
CA ASP A 287 17.96 -3.57 0.31
C ASP A 287 17.21 -3.95 1.62
N GLU A 288 16.73 -5.17 1.70
CA GLU A 288 15.99 -5.69 2.85
C GLU A 288 16.81 -5.76 4.14
N GLN A 289 18.14 -5.88 4.03
CA GLN A 289 19.07 -5.90 5.15
C GLN A 289 19.38 -4.49 5.65
N GLY A 290 19.06 -3.48 4.86
CA GLY A 290 19.37 -2.07 5.12
C GLY A 290 20.72 -1.66 4.54
N ASP A 291 21.30 -2.50 3.67
CA ASP A 291 22.55 -2.20 3.00
C ASP A 291 22.32 -1.34 1.75
N GLU A 292 23.25 -0.40 1.52
CA GLU A 292 23.27 0.43 0.31
C GLU A 292 23.77 -0.42 -0.87
N VAL A 293 22.93 -0.56 -1.91
CA VAL A 293 23.16 -1.45 -3.05
C VAL A 293 23.00 -0.77 -4.41
N SER A 294 23.04 0.57 -4.48
CA SER A 294 22.80 1.35 -5.71
C SER A 294 23.69 0.89 -6.86
N ALA A 295 24.97 0.67 -6.60
CA ALA A 295 25.92 0.22 -7.61
C ALA A 295 25.62 -1.20 -8.15
N ARG A 296 24.75 -1.99 -7.48
CA ARG A 296 24.26 -3.28 -7.97
C ARG A 296 23.23 -3.11 -9.07
N TYR A 297 22.42 -2.04 -9.00
CA TYR A 297 21.27 -1.83 -9.87
C TYR A 297 21.46 -0.72 -10.90
N PHE A 298 22.30 0.28 -10.62
CA PHE A 298 22.46 1.47 -11.43
C PHE A 298 23.92 1.72 -11.83
N LEU A 299 24.08 2.45 -12.92
CA LEU A 299 25.35 3.00 -13.37
C LEU A 299 25.10 4.33 -14.10
N ILE A 300 26.14 5.17 -14.17
CA ILE A 300 26.17 6.35 -15.03
C ILE A 300 27.09 6.03 -16.21
N GLU A 301 26.59 6.23 -17.42
CA GLU A 301 27.34 6.10 -18.66
C GLU A 301 26.88 7.19 -19.63
N ASP A 302 27.84 7.97 -20.17
CA ASP A 302 27.59 9.10 -21.07
C ASP A 302 26.54 10.09 -20.51
N SER A 303 26.69 10.48 -19.24
CA SER A 303 25.74 11.34 -18.51
C SER A 303 24.30 10.77 -18.42
N MET A 304 24.13 9.48 -18.63
CA MET A 304 22.85 8.79 -18.49
C MET A 304 22.87 7.86 -17.29
N LEU A 305 21.88 7.98 -16.44
CA LEU A 305 21.58 7.00 -15.39
C LEU A 305 20.86 5.80 -16.02
N ARG A 306 21.45 4.62 -15.89
CA ARG A 306 20.95 3.40 -16.51
C ARG A 306 20.85 2.26 -15.51
N THR A 307 20.00 1.28 -15.84
CA THR A 307 19.97 0.00 -15.13
C THR A 307 21.25 -0.80 -15.42
N ARG A 308 21.89 -1.33 -14.38
CA ARG A 308 23.08 -2.22 -14.53
C ARG A 308 22.71 -3.67 -14.76
N ARG A 309 21.55 -4.09 -14.27
CA ARG A 309 21.02 -5.46 -14.38
C ARG A 309 19.54 -5.46 -14.70
N ALA A 310 19.01 -6.61 -15.10
CA ALA A 310 17.58 -6.76 -15.27
C ALA A 310 16.86 -6.54 -13.93
N VAL A 311 15.80 -5.75 -13.94
CA VAL A 311 15.03 -5.39 -12.75
C VAL A 311 13.62 -4.95 -13.17
N MET A 312 12.65 -5.11 -12.28
CA MET A 312 11.28 -4.62 -12.49
C MET A 312 10.98 -3.53 -11.45
N PRO A 313 10.75 -2.28 -11.86
CA PRO A 313 10.31 -1.24 -10.94
C PRO A 313 8.83 -1.36 -10.61
N SER A 314 8.44 -0.83 -9.44
CA SER A 314 7.06 -0.52 -9.07
C SER A 314 7.00 0.81 -8.33
N MET A 315 5.82 1.42 -8.34
CA MET A 315 5.51 2.68 -7.67
C MET A 315 6.31 3.91 -8.16
N PHE A 316 7.05 3.82 -9.26
CA PHE A 316 7.57 5.02 -9.91
C PHE A 316 6.41 5.96 -10.22
N THR A 317 6.61 7.25 -9.89
CA THR A 317 5.60 8.30 -10.06
C THR A 317 6.27 9.56 -10.59
N LEU A 318 5.45 10.45 -11.19
CA LEU A 318 5.88 11.78 -11.60
C LEU A 318 5.51 12.86 -10.55
N ASP A 319 4.97 12.46 -9.39
CA ASP A 319 4.66 13.39 -8.29
C ASP A 319 5.89 13.60 -7.39
N GLU A 320 6.58 14.73 -7.58
CA GLU A 320 7.77 15.10 -6.83
C GLU A 320 7.56 15.16 -5.32
N ARG A 321 6.34 15.53 -4.87
CA ARG A 321 6.03 15.61 -3.43
C ARG A 321 6.00 14.22 -2.82
N VAL A 322 5.39 13.26 -3.50
CA VAL A 322 5.33 11.85 -3.06
C VAL A 322 6.74 11.27 -3.01
N ILE A 323 7.54 11.49 -4.07
CA ILE A 323 8.94 11.03 -4.10
C ILE A 323 9.73 11.59 -2.90
N ARG A 324 9.57 12.88 -2.57
CA ARG A 324 10.26 13.51 -1.43
C ARG A 324 9.72 13.07 -0.06
N GLN A 325 8.47 12.63 0.02
CA GLN A 325 7.84 12.21 1.27
C GLN A 325 8.08 10.71 1.59
N ASP A 326 8.31 9.90 0.56
CA ASP A 326 8.47 8.45 0.69
C ASP A 326 9.72 7.96 -0.05
N CYS A 327 9.60 7.56 -1.32
CA CYS A 327 10.70 7.06 -2.15
C CYS A 327 10.42 7.33 -3.63
N LEU A 328 11.44 7.15 -4.49
CA LEU A 328 11.27 7.16 -5.94
C LEU A 328 10.41 5.96 -6.38
N GLY A 329 10.64 4.80 -5.77
CA GLY A 329 9.93 3.56 -6.03
C GLY A 329 10.67 2.34 -5.50
N TYR A 330 10.23 1.17 -5.90
CA TYR A 330 10.78 -0.11 -5.48
C TYR A 330 11.35 -0.86 -6.68
N LEU A 331 12.40 -1.64 -6.44
CA LEU A 331 12.93 -2.59 -7.41
C LEU A 331 12.49 -4.01 -7.01
N MET A 332 12.03 -4.77 -7.99
CA MET A 332 11.54 -6.13 -7.81
C MET A 332 12.29 -7.09 -8.72
N GLU A 333 12.37 -8.35 -8.29
CA GLU A 333 12.81 -9.50 -9.08
C GLU A 333 11.72 -10.58 -9.06
N ARG A 334 11.64 -11.44 -10.10
CA ARG A 334 10.73 -12.60 -10.06
C ARG A 334 11.10 -13.54 -8.93
N TYR A 335 10.10 -13.95 -8.17
CA TYR A 335 10.28 -14.97 -7.13
C TYR A 335 9.79 -16.32 -7.67
N PRO A 336 10.68 -17.30 -7.84
CA PRO A 336 10.29 -18.61 -8.37
C PRO A 336 9.44 -19.36 -7.33
N LEU A 337 8.25 -19.77 -7.75
CA LEU A 337 7.44 -20.71 -6.97
C LEU A 337 7.88 -22.13 -7.30
N PRO A 338 7.95 -23.03 -6.30
CA PRO A 338 8.14 -24.45 -6.57
C PRO A 338 6.93 -24.99 -7.35
N ASP A 339 7.22 -25.84 -8.35
CA ASP A 339 6.22 -26.55 -9.14
C ASP A 339 5.33 -27.49 -8.27
#